data_1a6033d36b14433630e58f914e213915
#
_entry.id   1a6033d36b14433630e58f914e213915
#
_cell.length_a   1.000
_cell.length_b   1.000
_cell.length_c   1.000
_cell.angle_alpha   90.00
_cell.angle_beta   90.00
_cell.angle_gamma   90.00
#
_symmetry.space_group_name_H-M   'P 1'
#
loop_
_entity.id
_entity.type
_entity.pdbx_description
1 polymer ?
#
loop_
_entity_poly.entity_id
_entity_poly.type
_entity_poly.pdbx_seq_one_letter_code
_entity_poly.pdbx_strand_id
1 'polypeptide(L)'
;ETVFKKPVFVTDYPVEIKRIDDESTRPEQMLYPQKRIQKRNYGAIVEQFTEHLATMEDNTLRDELTILVANHMKRDLSNWSVDSMSDEKIADDMASYTNGKIQIDFNRHQLISDGELLSSRISTSVKKKKKR
;
A
#
# COMPACT_ATOMS: atom_id res chain seq x y z
N GLU A 1 -39.78 0.37 -52.26
CA GLU A 1 -39.36 0.87 -51.41
C GLU A 1 -38.74 0.22 -50.32
N THR A 2 -37.73 0.36 -50.17
CA THR A 2 -37.11 -0.38 -49.25
C THR A 2 -36.88 0.33 -48.05
N VAL A 3 -37.69 -0.04 -47.26
CA VAL A 3 -37.64 0.46 -45.95
C VAL A 3 -36.43 0.05 -45.20
N PHE A 4 -35.80 -0.97 -45.66
CA PHE A 4 -34.63 -1.36 -45.02
C PHE A 4 -33.45 -0.81 -45.72
N LYS A 5 -33.38 0.38 -45.60
CA LYS A 5 -32.07 0.92 -45.70
C LYS A 5 -31.21 0.24 -44.71
N LYS A 6 -30.05 -0.01 -45.12
CA LYS A 6 -29.01 -0.50 -44.26
C LYS A 6 -29.21 -0.08 -42.85
N PRO A 7 -29.07 -0.98 -41.94
CA PRO A 7 -29.06 -0.63 -40.53
C PRO A 7 -28.14 0.56 -40.40
N VAL A 8 -28.72 1.62 -40.08
CA VAL A 8 -27.97 2.81 -39.93
C VAL A 8 -27.05 2.65 -38.82
N PHE A 9 -25.87 2.26 -39.14
CA PHE A 9 -24.83 2.51 -38.23
C PHE A 9 -24.79 3.98 -38.03
N VAL A 10 -25.01 4.33 -36.90
CA VAL A 10 -25.07 5.65 -36.45
C VAL A 10 -23.96 6.49 -37.03
N THR A 11 -24.28 7.11 -38.09
CA THR A 11 -23.38 8.00 -38.76
C THR A 11 -23.29 9.38 -38.12
N ASP A 12 -24.13 9.60 -37.13
CA ASP A 12 -24.20 10.89 -36.45
C ASP A 12 -23.16 11.04 -35.31
N TYR A 13 -22.37 10.02 -35.06
CA TYR A 13 -21.28 10.16 -34.11
C TYR A 13 -20.19 11.05 -34.68
N PRO A 14 -19.79 12.07 -33.95
CA PRO A 14 -18.72 12.96 -34.41
C PRO A 14 -17.34 12.32 -34.35
N VAL A 15 -17.23 11.12 -33.87
CA VAL A 15 -15.98 10.42 -33.74
C VAL A 15 -15.95 9.23 -34.67
N GLU A 16 -14.94 9.15 -35.48
CA GLU A 16 -14.72 8.02 -36.35
C GLU A 16 -14.31 6.80 -35.53
N ILE A 17 -15.05 5.71 -35.71
CA ILE A 17 -14.72 4.45 -34.98
C ILE A 17 -13.58 3.78 -35.71
N LYS A 18 -12.43 3.73 -35.05
CA LYS A 18 -11.26 3.03 -35.56
C LYS A 18 -11.41 1.53 -35.34
N ARG A 19 -10.94 0.78 -36.30
CA ARG A 19 -10.92 -0.68 -36.19
C ARG A 19 -9.93 -1.11 -35.10
N ILE A 20 -10.24 -2.21 -34.45
CA ILE A 20 -9.40 -2.79 -33.39
C ILE A 20 -8.00 -3.17 -33.90
N ASP A 21 -7.90 -3.49 -35.17
CA ASP A 21 -6.66 -3.90 -35.83
C ASP A 21 -5.70 -2.75 -36.08
N ASP A 22 -6.15 -1.54 -35.85
CA ASP A 22 -5.31 -0.39 -36.13
C ASP A 22 -4.31 -0.17 -34.98
N GLU A 23 -3.06 -0.50 -35.26
CA GLU A 23 -1.99 -0.41 -34.26
C GLU A 23 -1.77 0.99 -33.72
N SER A 24 -2.16 2.00 -34.49
CA SER A 24 -2.07 3.39 -34.07
C SER A 24 -2.99 3.73 -32.87
N THR A 25 -3.95 2.85 -32.58
CA THR A 25 -4.88 3.04 -31.46
C THR A 25 -4.39 2.51 -30.12
N ARG A 26 -3.21 1.87 -30.09
CA ARG A 26 -2.66 1.45 -28.82
C ARG A 26 -2.36 2.65 -27.94
N PRO A 27 -2.93 2.70 -26.74
CA PRO A 27 -2.61 3.79 -25.82
C PRO A 27 -1.12 3.73 -25.47
N GLU A 28 -0.50 4.88 -25.43
CA GLU A 28 0.86 4.98 -24.95
C GLU A 28 0.96 4.47 -23.52
N GLN A 29 2.01 3.75 -23.26
CA GLN A 29 2.27 3.23 -21.92
C GLN A 29 2.47 4.40 -20.97
N MET A 30 1.57 4.53 -20.00
CA MET A 30 1.73 5.55 -18.97
C MET A 30 2.96 5.24 -18.12
N LEU A 31 3.88 6.17 -18.11
CA LEU A 31 5.01 6.12 -17.21
C LEU A 31 4.55 6.54 -15.83
N TYR A 32 4.44 5.59 -14.93
CA TYR A 32 4.16 5.89 -13.53
C TYR A 32 5.41 6.41 -12.85
N PRO A 33 5.40 7.65 -12.35
CA PRO A 33 6.57 8.25 -11.71
C PRO A 33 6.79 7.71 -10.29
N GLN A 34 6.61 6.43 -10.09
CA GLN A 34 6.79 5.81 -8.80
C GLN A 34 8.16 5.15 -8.69
N LYS A 35 8.85 5.44 -7.61
CA LYS A 35 10.06 4.72 -7.27
C LYS A 35 9.75 3.24 -7.04
N ARG A 36 10.69 2.40 -7.38
CA ARG A 36 10.58 0.98 -7.09
C ARG A 36 10.50 0.75 -5.59
N ILE A 37 9.48 0.01 -5.16
CA ILE A 37 9.27 -0.33 -3.76
C ILE A 37 10.36 -1.31 -3.32
N GLN A 38 11.08 -0.98 -2.24
CA GLN A 38 12.14 -1.82 -1.71
C GLN A 38 11.58 -3.06 -1.01
N LYS A 39 10.55 -2.88 -0.20
CA LYS A 39 9.92 -3.96 0.57
C LYS A 39 8.43 -3.99 0.29
N ARG A 40 7.98 -5.02 -0.40
CA ARG A 40 6.56 -5.15 -0.79
C ARG A 40 5.62 -5.33 0.39
N ASN A 41 6.11 -5.90 1.48
CA ASN A 41 5.30 -6.20 2.67
C ASN A 41 4.67 -4.94 3.27
N TYR A 42 5.36 -3.82 3.19
CA TYR A 42 4.92 -2.56 3.81
C TYR A 42 4.32 -1.57 2.81
N GLY A 43 4.74 -1.61 1.56
CA GLY A 43 4.25 -0.73 0.52
C GLY A 43 4.96 0.62 0.42
N ALA A 44 4.55 1.41 -0.56
CA ALA A 44 5.20 2.69 -0.88
C ALA A 44 4.97 3.77 0.18
N ILE A 45 3.81 3.77 0.84
CA ILE A 45 3.45 4.79 1.83
C ILE A 45 4.37 4.71 3.05
N VAL A 46 4.64 3.51 3.54
CA VAL A 46 5.54 3.30 4.67
C VAL A 46 6.95 3.75 4.32
N GLU A 47 7.41 3.47 3.11
CA GLU A 47 8.71 3.90 2.63
C GLU A 47 8.83 5.43 2.61
N GLN A 48 7.83 6.12 2.09
CA GLN A 48 7.78 7.58 2.08
C GLN A 48 7.74 8.16 3.49
N PHE A 49 6.98 7.54 4.38
CA PHE A 49 6.90 7.97 5.78
C PHE A 49 8.23 7.84 6.49
N THR A 50 8.93 6.73 6.31
CA THR A 50 10.25 6.52 6.92
C THR A 50 11.30 7.47 6.37
N GLU A 51 11.28 7.75 5.09
CA GLU A 51 12.14 8.79 4.48
C GLU A 51 11.87 10.16 5.12
N HIS A 52 10.61 10.50 5.31
CA HIS A 52 10.22 11.75 5.95
C HIS A 52 10.67 11.83 7.41
N LEU A 53 10.50 10.74 8.17
CA LEU A 53 10.99 10.67 9.55
C LEU A 53 12.49 10.82 9.63
N ALA A 54 13.24 10.31 8.67
CA ALA A 54 14.70 10.45 8.63
C ALA A 54 15.16 11.90 8.42
N THR A 55 14.30 12.73 7.82
CA THR A 55 14.59 14.16 7.63
C THR A 55 14.19 15.03 8.82
N MET A 56 13.37 14.50 9.73
CA MET A 56 12.94 15.24 10.92
C MET A 56 14.05 15.29 11.97
N GLU A 57 14.01 16.36 12.76
CA GLU A 57 14.91 16.51 13.90
C GLU A 57 14.51 15.58 15.03
N ASP A 58 15.49 15.21 15.87
CA ASP A 58 15.26 14.40 17.05
C ASP A 58 14.41 15.16 18.07
N ASN A 59 13.14 14.82 18.16
CA ASN A 59 12.22 15.33 19.16
C ASN A 59 11.20 14.24 19.56
N THR A 60 10.39 14.55 20.56
CA THR A 60 9.37 13.64 21.07
C THR A 60 8.37 13.25 19.98
N LEU A 61 8.01 14.18 19.11
CA LEU A 61 7.09 13.95 18.01
C LEU A 61 7.63 12.90 17.02
N ARG A 62 8.92 12.98 16.71
CA ARG A 62 9.57 11.99 15.85
C ARG A 62 9.51 10.60 16.46
N ASP A 63 9.77 10.48 17.76
CA ASP A 63 9.70 9.19 18.46
C ASP A 63 8.29 8.61 18.43
N GLU A 64 7.27 9.42 18.69
CA GLU A 64 5.87 9.01 18.61
C GLU A 64 5.48 8.54 17.22
N LEU A 65 5.86 9.29 16.19
CA LEU A 65 5.62 8.92 14.80
C LEU A 65 6.36 7.64 14.40
N THR A 66 7.57 7.47 14.89
CA THR A 66 8.36 6.27 14.65
C THR A 66 7.65 5.03 15.20
N ILE A 67 7.13 5.11 16.41
CA ILE A 67 6.38 4.01 17.02
C ILE A 67 5.07 3.75 16.27
N LEU A 68 4.39 4.79 15.85
CA LEU A 68 3.16 4.66 15.05
C LEU A 68 3.42 3.90 13.74
N VAL A 69 4.48 4.27 13.03
CA VAL A 69 4.87 3.61 11.78
C VAL A 69 5.29 2.17 12.03
N ALA A 70 6.04 1.92 13.11
CA ALA A 70 6.47 0.58 13.49
C ALA A 70 5.27 -0.34 13.79
N ASN A 71 4.26 0.16 14.48
CA ASN A 71 3.02 -0.57 14.74
C ASN A 71 2.27 -0.88 13.44
N HIS A 72 2.25 0.07 12.50
CA HIS A 72 1.65 -0.15 11.19
C HIS A 72 2.40 -1.23 10.41
N MET A 73 3.72 -1.18 10.41
CA MET A 73 4.56 -2.21 9.79
C MET A 73 4.29 -3.60 10.39
N LYS A 74 4.13 -3.68 11.70
CA LYS A 74 3.81 -4.93 12.38
C LYS A 74 2.45 -5.49 11.96
N ARG A 75 1.45 -4.62 11.80
CA ARG A 75 0.14 -5.02 11.26
C ARG A 75 0.23 -5.55 9.85
N ASP A 76 1.01 -4.89 9.00
CA ASP A 76 1.20 -5.33 7.62
C ASP A 76 1.87 -6.70 7.57
N LEU A 77 2.90 -6.94 8.38
CA LEU A 77 3.53 -8.25 8.48
C LEU A 77 2.57 -9.31 8.97
N SER A 78 1.71 -8.98 9.93
CA SER A 78 0.72 -9.92 10.43
C SER A 78 -0.27 -10.39 9.37
N ASN A 79 -0.52 -9.57 8.37
CA ASN A 79 -1.38 -9.93 7.24
C ASN A 79 -0.72 -10.90 6.27
N TRP A 80 0.61 -10.88 6.18
CA TRP A 80 1.36 -11.76 5.31
C TRP A 80 1.73 -13.07 5.98
N SER A 81 2.27 -13.02 7.20
CA SER A 81 2.70 -14.19 7.94
C SER A 81 2.78 -13.89 9.43
N VAL A 82 2.14 -14.71 10.24
CA VAL A 82 2.17 -14.60 11.69
C VAL A 82 3.56 -14.89 12.25
N ASP A 83 4.28 -15.80 11.62
CA ASP A 83 5.59 -16.24 12.08
C ASP A 83 6.70 -15.19 11.92
N SER A 84 6.44 -14.19 11.07
CA SER A 84 7.42 -13.15 10.78
C SER A 84 7.20 -11.83 11.54
N MET A 85 6.29 -11.81 12.51
CA MET A 85 5.96 -10.61 13.29
C MET A 85 6.90 -10.36 14.45
N SER A 86 8.21 -10.45 14.27
CA SER A 86 9.11 -10.10 15.34
C SER A 86 9.36 -8.58 15.38
N ASP A 87 9.41 -8.03 16.58
CA ASP A 87 9.71 -6.61 16.79
C ASP A 87 11.11 -6.25 16.31
N GLU A 88 12.05 -7.18 16.48
CA GLU A 88 13.42 -7.05 16.02
C GLU A 88 13.49 -6.87 14.49
N LYS A 89 12.73 -7.66 13.77
CA LYS A 89 12.68 -7.55 12.31
C LYS A 89 12.14 -6.19 11.86
N ILE A 90 11.16 -5.67 12.56
CA ILE A 90 10.59 -4.34 12.26
C ILE A 90 11.64 -3.26 12.51
N ALA A 91 12.38 -3.36 13.60
CA ALA A 91 13.47 -2.43 13.90
C ALA A 91 14.56 -2.49 12.85
N ASP A 92 14.95 -3.68 12.41
CA ASP A 92 15.95 -3.87 11.36
C ASP A 92 15.48 -3.31 10.02
N ASP A 93 14.22 -3.54 9.65
CA ASP A 93 13.64 -3.03 8.42
C ASP A 93 13.55 -1.51 8.42
N MET A 94 13.20 -0.91 9.54
CA MET A 94 13.16 0.55 9.69
C MET A 94 14.57 1.15 9.63
N ALA A 95 15.54 0.54 10.27
CA ALA A 95 16.92 0.94 10.18
C ALA A 95 17.46 0.83 8.75
N SER A 96 17.07 -0.20 8.02
CA SER A 96 17.39 -0.38 6.61
C SER A 96 16.84 0.75 5.73
N TYR A 97 15.62 1.18 5.96
CA TYR A 97 15.03 2.30 5.21
C TYR A 97 15.73 3.64 5.45
N THR A 98 16.20 3.85 6.67
CA THR A 98 16.77 5.14 7.09
C THR A 98 18.28 5.12 7.18
N ASN A 99 18.93 4.05 6.74
CA ASN A 99 20.39 3.85 6.84
C ASN A 99 20.93 3.97 8.28
N GLY A 100 20.15 3.48 9.22
CA GLY A 100 20.50 3.48 10.65
C GLY A 100 20.23 4.79 11.40
N LYS A 101 19.61 5.77 10.76
CA LYS A 101 19.28 7.05 11.44
C LYS A 101 18.18 6.88 12.49
N ILE A 102 17.21 6.04 12.24
CA ILE A 102 16.13 5.76 13.16
C ILE A 102 16.32 4.38 13.75
N GLN A 103 16.44 4.34 15.07
CA GLN A 103 16.53 3.09 15.82
C GLN A 103 15.42 3.08 16.87
N ILE A 104 14.72 1.97 16.97
CA ILE A 104 13.66 1.78 17.95
C ILE A 104 14.27 1.25 19.23
N ASP A 105 14.04 1.97 20.33
CA ASP A 105 14.45 1.53 21.64
C ASP A 105 13.28 0.84 22.33
N PHE A 106 13.33 -0.49 22.40
CA PHE A 106 12.27 -1.29 23.01
C PHE A 106 12.18 -1.15 24.53
N ASN A 107 13.20 -0.57 25.17
CA ASN A 107 13.15 -0.27 26.60
C ASN A 107 12.25 0.91 26.92
N ARG A 108 12.13 1.84 25.97
CA ARG A 108 11.30 3.05 26.10
C ARG A 108 9.94 2.88 25.50
N HIS A 109 9.85 2.16 24.39
CA HIS A 109 8.64 2.06 23.57
C HIS A 109 8.34 0.62 23.27
N GLN A 110 7.14 0.21 23.59
CA GLN A 110 6.64 -1.12 23.26
C GLN A 110 5.74 -1.07 22.03
N LEU A 111 5.94 -1.99 21.11
CA LEU A 111 5.05 -2.18 19.98
C LEU A 111 3.80 -2.96 20.42
N ILE A 112 2.77 -2.91 19.59
CA ILE A 112 1.54 -3.67 19.82
C ILE A 112 1.87 -5.15 19.95
N SER A 113 1.30 -5.82 20.95
CA SER A 113 1.53 -7.24 21.17
C SER A 113 0.90 -8.11 20.08
N ASP A 114 1.48 -9.24 19.81
CA ASP A 114 0.96 -10.20 18.82
C ASP A 114 -0.44 -10.66 19.18
N GLY A 115 -0.72 -10.82 20.46
CA GLY A 115 -2.05 -11.19 20.96
C GLY A 115 -3.13 -10.15 20.64
N GLU A 116 -2.82 -8.87 20.75
CA GLU A 116 -3.75 -7.79 20.39
C GLU A 116 -4.03 -7.75 18.90
N LEU A 117 -3.02 -7.95 18.07
CA LEU A 117 -3.19 -8.00 16.62
C LEU A 117 -4.05 -9.18 16.20
N LEU A 118 -3.85 -10.34 16.77
CA LEU A 118 -4.62 -11.54 16.46
C LEU A 118 -6.06 -11.43 16.96
N SER A 119 -6.30 -10.86 18.14
CA SER A 119 -7.65 -10.66 18.67
C SER A 119 -8.45 -9.66 17.84
N SER A 120 -7.83 -8.61 17.35
CA SER A 120 -8.50 -7.63 16.48
C SER A 120 -8.93 -8.25 15.15
N ARG A 121 -8.18 -9.20 14.61
CA ARG A 121 -8.54 -9.93 13.38
C ARG A 121 -9.75 -10.85 13.62
N ILE A 122 -9.78 -11.54 14.74
CA ILE A 122 -10.89 -12.43 15.10
C ILE A 122 -12.19 -11.63 15.24
N SER A 123 -12.15 -10.48 15.90
CA SER A 123 -13.32 -9.63 16.07
C SER A 123 -13.90 -9.11 14.75
N THR A 124 -13.06 -8.79 13.79
CA THR A 124 -13.51 -8.36 12.46
C THR A 124 -14.10 -9.50 11.64
N SER A 125 -13.58 -10.71 11.78
CA SER A 125 -14.10 -11.87 11.08
C SER A 125 -15.47 -12.30 11.61
N VAL A 126 -15.70 -12.20 12.92
CA VAL A 126 -17.00 -12.49 13.56
C VAL A 126 -18.06 -11.49 13.14
N LYS A 127 -17.72 -10.21 13.06
CA LYS A 127 -18.66 -9.18 12.57
C LYS A 127 -19.11 -9.42 11.13
N LYS A 128 -18.22 -9.96 10.29
CA LYS A 128 -18.54 -10.25 8.89
C LYS A 128 -19.48 -11.44 8.72
N LYS A 129 -19.43 -12.43 9.62
CA LYS A 129 -20.34 -13.58 9.62
C LYS A 129 -21.77 -13.24 10.13
N LYS A 130 -21.91 -12.23 10.98
CA LYS A 130 -23.20 -11.84 11.55
C LYS A 130 -24.07 -11.00 10.61
N LYS A 131 -23.52 -10.52 9.49
CA LYS A 131 -24.25 -9.71 8.50
C LYS A 131 -24.82 -10.51 7.33
N ARG A 132 -24.70 -11.82 7.39
CA ARG A 132 -25.36 -12.74 6.48
C ARG A 132 -26.54 -13.42 7.18
#